data_9b688d42661d54372302583e1f5320e6
#
_entry.id   9b688d42661d54372302583e1f5320e6
#
_cell.length_a   1.000
_cell.length_b   1.000
_cell.length_c   1.000
_cell.angle_alpha   90.00
_cell.angle_beta   90.00
_cell.angle_gamma   90.00
#
_symmetry.space_group_name_H-M   'P 1'
#
loop_
_entity.id
_entity.type
_entity.pdbx_description
1 polymer ?
#
loop_
_entity_poly.entity_id
_entity_poly.type
_entity_poly.pdbx_seq_one_letter_code
_entity_poly.pdbx_strand_id
1 'polypeptide(L)'
;VFPEYTPQDYKMKITLNQGGISHNLPPLFILTIIDKAGESKSKIIPVKEYLQIVAASNFKQRCRMSMLYYHAERLHYAVIGTPNKHDVEQGFFVKYGDGGADVMPIAHLYKTQVYQVAQHLGVPEEIIRRTPTTDTYSAEQTQQEFFYQLPFDKMDLLWYAFENNYDI
;
A
#
# COMPACT_ATOMS: atom_id res chain seq x y z
N VAL A 1 -13.38 -18.37 6.30
CA VAL A 1 -14.33 -17.22 6.16
C VAL A 1 -15.27 -17.46 4.99
N PHE A 2 -14.74 -17.81 3.82
CA PHE A 2 -15.46 -18.18 2.60
C PHE A 2 -15.00 -19.57 2.15
N PRO A 3 -15.73 -20.65 2.46
CA PRO A 3 -15.33 -22.00 2.09
C PRO A 3 -15.23 -22.21 0.57
N GLU A 4 -16.01 -21.45 -0.20
CA GLU A 4 -16.03 -21.49 -1.65
C GLU A 4 -14.84 -20.79 -2.33
N TYR A 5 -14.03 -20.03 -1.59
CA TYR A 5 -12.93 -19.26 -2.15
C TYR A 5 -11.83 -20.16 -2.76
N THR A 6 -11.53 -19.91 -4.03
CA THR A 6 -10.32 -20.42 -4.70
C THR A 6 -9.61 -19.26 -5.37
N PRO A 7 -8.25 -19.21 -5.39
CA PRO A 7 -7.51 -18.13 -6.06
C PRO A 7 -7.75 -18.07 -7.57
N GLN A 8 -8.22 -19.16 -8.18
CA GLN A 8 -8.50 -19.25 -9.61
C GLN A 8 -9.84 -18.61 -10.00
N ASP A 9 -10.81 -18.63 -9.09
CA ASP A 9 -12.20 -18.21 -9.38
C ASP A 9 -12.57 -16.89 -8.72
N TYR A 10 -11.86 -16.51 -7.66
CA TYR A 10 -12.13 -15.30 -6.88
C TYR A 10 -10.90 -14.42 -6.71
N LYS A 11 -11.12 -13.11 -6.73
CA LYS A 11 -10.20 -12.11 -6.22
C LYS A 11 -10.63 -11.68 -4.83
N MET A 12 -9.71 -11.21 -3.99
CA MET A 12 -10.04 -10.77 -2.64
C MET A 12 -9.39 -9.43 -2.30
N LYS A 13 -10.06 -8.67 -1.41
CA LYS A 13 -9.49 -7.50 -0.74
C LYS A 13 -9.99 -7.37 0.68
N ILE A 14 -9.22 -6.65 1.51
CA ILE A 14 -9.62 -6.28 2.87
C ILE A 14 -9.80 -4.76 2.90
N THR A 15 -10.91 -4.31 3.49
CA THR A 15 -11.19 -2.90 3.73
C THR A 15 -11.45 -2.66 5.21
N LEU A 16 -11.14 -1.43 5.67
CA LEU A 16 -11.55 -0.96 6.99
C LEU A 16 -12.97 -0.38 6.93
N ASN A 17 -13.78 -0.69 7.92
CA ASN A 17 -15.07 -0.01 8.07
C ASN A 17 -14.82 1.41 8.59
N GLN A 18 -15.01 2.41 7.73
CA GLN A 18 -14.78 3.83 8.03
C GLN A 18 -15.73 4.37 9.12
N GLY A 19 -16.88 3.75 9.34
CA GLY A 19 -17.81 4.16 10.41
C GLY A 19 -17.26 4.01 11.84
N GLY A 20 -16.21 3.19 12.03
CA GLY A 20 -15.57 2.99 13.33
C GLY A 20 -14.65 4.12 13.79
N ILE A 21 -14.07 4.87 12.85
CA ILE A 21 -13.09 5.94 13.16
C ILE A 21 -13.79 7.14 13.80
N SER A 22 -15.00 7.47 13.35
CA SER A 22 -15.79 8.61 13.85
C SER A 22 -16.43 8.39 15.23
N HIS A 23 -16.44 7.16 15.76
CA HIS A 23 -17.18 6.81 16.97
C HIS A 23 -16.35 6.10 18.06
N ASN A 24 -15.02 6.17 18.03
CA ASN A 24 -14.14 5.45 18.95
C ASN A 24 -14.43 3.92 19.04
N LEU A 25 -15.02 3.35 18.01
CA LEU A 25 -15.21 1.91 17.91
C LEU A 25 -13.94 1.23 17.38
N PRO A 26 -13.65 0.01 17.82
CA PRO A 26 -12.51 -0.73 17.29
C PRO A 26 -12.66 -0.92 15.78
N PRO A 27 -11.56 -0.83 15.00
CA PRO A 27 -11.61 -0.99 13.55
C PRO A 27 -12.11 -2.40 13.20
N LEU A 28 -13.11 -2.48 12.34
CA LEU A 28 -13.64 -3.73 11.81
C LEU A 28 -13.03 -3.98 10.43
N PHE A 29 -12.41 -5.13 10.26
CA PHE A 29 -11.85 -5.56 8.98
C PHE A 29 -12.90 -6.34 8.19
N ILE A 30 -13.15 -5.93 6.96
CA ILE A 30 -14.11 -6.56 6.06
C ILE A 30 -13.33 -7.25 4.95
N LEU A 31 -13.47 -8.58 4.85
CA LEU A 31 -12.96 -9.35 3.73
C LEU A 31 -14.04 -9.41 2.65
N THR A 32 -13.69 -8.99 1.46
CA THR A 32 -14.53 -9.07 0.26
C THR A 32 -13.91 -10.03 -0.72
N ILE A 33 -14.69 -10.97 -1.24
CA ILE A 33 -14.34 -11.79 -2.39
C ILE A 33 -15.18 -11.35 -3.60
N ILE A 34 -14.57 -11.40 -4.79
CA ILE A 34 -15.18 -10.99 -6.05
C ILE A 34 -14.96 -12.12 -7.04
N ASP A 35 -16.05 -12.63 -7.64
CA ASP A 35 -15.98 -13.68 -8.61
C ASP A 35 -15.65 -13.16 -10.04
N LYS A 36 -15.58 -14.07 -11.02
CA LYS A 36 -15.31 -13.74 -12.43
C LYS A 36 -16.42 -12.93 -13.10
N ALA A 37 -17.65 -12.99 -12.58
CA ALA A 37 -18.77 -12.19 -13.05
C ALA A 37 -18.79 -10.77 -12.46
N GLY A 38 -17.92 -10.49 -11.47
CA GLY A 38 -17.87 -9.22 -10.75
C GLY A 38 -18.81 -9.17 -9.54
N GLU A 39 -19.49 -10.27 -9.20
CA GLU A 39 -20.31 -10.34 -7.99
C GLU A 39 -19.43 -10.40 -6.74
N SER A 40 -19.80 -9.65 -5.73
CA SER A 40 -19.02 -9.54 -4.50
C SER A 40 -19.78 -10.05 -3.28
N LYS A 41 -19.05 -10.71 -2.38
CA LYS A 41 -19.53 -11.11 -1.04
C LYS A 41 -18.58 -10.57 0.00
N SER A 42 -19.11 -9.98 1.05
CA SER A 42 -18.33 -9.36 2.13
C SER A 42 -18.71 -9.93 3.49
N LYS A 43 -17.70 -10.13 4.35
CA LYS A 43 -17.88 -10.54 5.74
C LYS A 43 -16.87 -9.82 6.64
N ILE A 44 -17.31 -9.47 7.85
CA ILE A 44 -16.38 -9.09 8.92
C ILE A 44 -15.52 -10.30 9.26
N ILE A 45 -14.20 -10.09 9.31
CA ILE A 45 -13.25 -11.16 9.64
C ILE A 45 -12.80 -11.04 11.09
N PRO A 46 -12.68 -12.16 11.81
CA PRO A 46 -12.09 -12.18 13.13
C PRO A 46 -10.61 -11.79 13.08
N VAL A 47 -10.11 -11.23 14.17
CA VAL A 47 -8.72 -10.71 14.26
C VAL A 47 -7.68 -11.78 13.92
N LYS A 48 -7.91 -13.02 14.31
CA LYS A 48 -6.99 -14.15 14.06
C LYS A 48 -6.77 -14.38 12.56
N GLU A 49 -7.86 -14.43 11.80
CA GLU A 49 -7.83 -14.62 10.35
C GLU A 49 -7.24 -13.40 9.64
N TYR A 50 -7.57 -12.20 10.10
CA TYR A 50 -6.95 -10.97 9.62
C TYR A 50 -5.42 -11.01 9.78
N LEU A 51 -4.93 -11.33 10.97
CA LEU A 51 -3.48 -11.41 11.24
C LEU A 51 -2.78 -12.46 10.38
N GLN A 52 -3.44 -13.59 10.07
CA GLN A 52 -2.89 -14.60 9.15
C GLN A 52 -2.74 -14.06 7.73
N ILE A 53 -3.74 -13.32 7.23
CA ILE A 53 -3.70 -12.71 5.89
C ILE A 53 -2.60 -11.66 5.83
N VAL A 54 -2.50 -10.80 6.83
CA VAL A 54 -1.44 -9.78 6.93
C VAL A 54 -0.06 -10.44 6.97
N ALA A 55 0.12 -11.48 7.77
CA ALA A 55 1.38 -12.21 7.85
C ALA A 55 1.79 -12.81 6.49
N ALA A 56 0.83 -13.40 5.76
CA ALA A 56 1.09 -13.96 4.42
C ALA A 56 1.44 -12.86 3.39
N SER A 57 0.74 -11.72 3.43
CA SER A 57 1.03 -10.58 2.56
C SER A 57 2.42 -9.99 2.82
N ASN A 58 2.77 -9.83 4.10
CA ASN A 58 4.08 -9.34 4.50
C ASN A 58 5.20 -10.33 4.14
N PHE A 59 4.93 -11.62 4.24
CA PHE A 59 5.87 -12.66 3.81
C PHE A 59 6.12 -12.59 2.29
N LYS A 60 5.07 -12.37 1.48
CA LYS A 60 5.20 -12.15 0.03
C LYS A 60 6.17 -11.01 -0.28
N GLN A 61 6.06 -9.87 0.40
CA GLN A 61 6.96 -8.73 0.20
C GLN A 61 8.40 -9.03 0.64
N ARG A 62 8.59 -9.77 1.72
CA ARG A 62 9.93 -10.19 2.17
C ARG A 62 10.59 -11.15 1.19
N CYS A 63 9.85 -12.11 0.63
CA CYS A 63 10.36 -13.00 -0.42
C CYS A 63 10.81 -12.20 -1.65
N ARG A 64 10.03 -11.20 -2.06
CA ARG A 64 10.37 -10.32 -3.18
C ARG A 64 11.68 -9.57 -2.92
N MET A 65 11.84 -8.99 -1.73
CA MET A 65 13.07 -8.29 -1.33
C MET A 65 14.27 -9.25 -1.24
N SER A 66 14.09 -10.44 -0.69
CA SER A 66 15.15 -11.45 -0.66
C SER A 66 15.66 -11.82 -2.05
N MET A 67 14.76 -11.91 -3.04
CA MET A 67 15.15 -12.16 -4.44
C MET A 67 15.89 -10.96 -5.04
N LEU A 68 15.49 -9.74 -4.74
CA LEU A 68 16.19 -8.53 -5.18
C LEU A 68 17.62 -8.49 -4.62
N TYR A 69 17.79 -8.71 -3.33
CA TYR A 69 19.11 -8.75 -2.69
C TYR A 69 19.98 -9.88 -3.22
N TYR A 70 19.43 -11.08 -3.44
CA TYR A 70 20.18 -12.16 -4.07
C TYR A 70 20.80 -11.74 -5.40
N HIS A 71 20.02 -11.06 -6.26
CA HIS A 71 20.52 -10.59 -7.54
C HIS A 71 21.48 -9.40 -7.41
N ALA A 72 21.20 -8.47 -6.52
CA ALA A 72 22.03 -7.31 -6.28
C ALA A 72 23.42 -7.71 -5.76
N GLU A 73 23.49 -8.55 -4.74
CA GLU A 73 24.76 -9.04 -4.19
C GLU A 73 25.57 -9.81 -5.23
N ARG A 74 24.93 -10.70 -6.00
CA ARG A 74 25.60 -11.47 -7.08
C ARG A 74 26.18 -10.57 -8.15
N LEU A 75 25.62 -9.38 -8.39
CA LEU A 75 26.00 -8.45 -9.44
C LEU A 75 26.75 -7.22 -8.92
N HIS A 76 27.04 -7.15 -7.60
CA HIS A 76 27.59 -5.97 -6.93
C HIS A 76 26.76 -4.67 -7.13
N TYR A 77 25.45 -4.79 -7.04
CA TYR A 77 24.51 -3.69 -7.15
C TYR A 77 23.88 -3.35 -5.79
N ALA A 78 23.48 -2.10 -5.63
CA ALA A 78 22.63 -1.67 -4.51
C ALA A 78 21.15 -1.85 -4.88
N VAL A 79 20.31 -2.13 -3.89
CA VAL A 79 18.85 -2.16 -4.05
C VAL A 79 18.31 -0.75 -3.83
N ILE A 80 17.64 -0.20 -4.85
CA ILE A 80 16.98 1.10 -4.79
C ILE A 80 15.55 0.90 -4.35
N GLY A 81 15.17 1.55 -3.25
CA GLY A 81 13.80 1.63 -2.76
C GLY A 81 13.03 2.79 -3.36
N THR A 82 11.73 2.63 -3.43
CA THR A 82 10.80 3.58 -4.05
C THR A 82 9.79 4.22 -3.10
N PRO A 83 9.89 4.09 -1.76
CA PRO A 83 8.97 4.76 -0.86
C PRO A 83 9.18 6.28 -0.95
N ASN A 84 8.07 7.01 -0.93
CA ASN A 84 8.02 8.46 -0.78
C ASN A 84 7.95 8.84 0.71
N LYS A 85 7.87 10.13 1.01
CA LYS A 85 7.85 10.64 2.38
C LYS A 85 6.71 10.04 3.23
N HIS A 86 5.50 9.96 2.69
CA HIS A 86 4.37 9.37 3.43
C HIS A 86 4.55 7.88 3.69
N ASP A 87 5.08 7.13 2.72
CA ASP A 87 5.33 5.70 2.89
C ASP A 87 6.28 5.46 4.09
N VAL A 88 7.33 6.28 4.21
CA VAL A 88 8.33 6.17 5.28
C VAL A 88 7.78 6.65 6.63
N GLU A 89 7.20 7.85 6.68
CA GLU A 89 6.84 8.51 7.93
C GLU A 89 5.54 7.99 8.53
N GLN A 90 4.60 7.54 7.69
CA GLN A 90 3.36 6.92 8.14
C GLN A 90 3.43 5.39 8.24
N GLY A 91 4.56 4.80 7.84
CA GLY A 91 4.79 3.37 7.99
C GLY A 91 4.10 2.50 6.92
N PHE A 92 3.84 3.03 5.72
CA PHE A 92 3.26 2.28 4.61
C PHE A 92 4.33 1.45 3.89
N PHE A 93 4.95 0.56 4.60
CA PHE A 93 5.93 -0.40 4.07
C PHE A 93 5.97 -1.67 4.94
N VAL A 94 6.50 -2.74 4.37
CA VAL A 94 6.77 -3.98 5.10
C VAL A 94 8.22 -3.97 5.57
N LYS A 95 8.43 -4.05 6.88
CA LYS A 95 9.76 -4.15 7.47
C LYS A 95 10.52 -5.36 6.90
N TYR A 96 11.73 -5.12 6.38
CA TYR A 96 12.55 -6.10 5.65
C TYR A 96 11.92 -6.63 4.35
N GLY A 97 10.83 -6.01 3.89
CA GLY A 97 10.31 -6.13 2.56
C GLY A 97 10.72 -4.90 1.75
N ASP A 98 9.74 -4.20 1.16
CA ASP A 98 9.98 -2.94 0.44
C ASP A 98 10.62 -1.83 1.29
N GLY A 99 10.53 -1.90 2.62
CA GLY A 99 11.26 -1.03 3.54
C GLY A 99 12.73 -1.39 3.79
N GLY A 100 13.29 -2.39 3.10
CA GLY A 100 14.64 -2.91 3.32
C GLY A 100 15.67 -2.48 2.27
N ALA A 101 15.44 -1.46 1.47
CA ALA A 101 16.36 -1.01 0.43
C ALA A 101 17.62 -0.33 0.99
N ASP A 102 18.73 -0.36 0.20
CA ASP A 102 20.01 0.28 0.57
C ASP A 102 19.93 1.80 0.41
N VAL A 103 19.19 2.30 -0.59
CA VAL A 103 19.03 3.71 -0.89
C VAL A 103 17.57 4.01 -1.24
N MET A 104 17.03 5.09 -0.68
CA MET A 104 15.66 5.56 -0.90
C MET A 104 15.67 7.00 -1.41
N PRO A 105 15.92 7.25 -2.70
CA PRO A 105 16.21 8.59 -3.22
C PRO A 105 15.02 9.55 -3.17
N ILE A 106 13.79 9.06 -3.12
CA ILE A 106 12.56 9.87 -3.08
C ILE A 106 11.87 9.87 -1.71
N ALA A 107 12.49 9.29 -0.67
CA ALA A 107 11.92 9.20 0.67
C ALA A 107 11.66 10.55 1.37
N HIS A 108 12.23 11.63 0.86
CA HIS A 108 12.04 12.99 1.36
C HIS A 108 10.99 13.79 0.56
N LEU A 109 10.44 13.23 -0.52
CA LEU A 109 9.48 13.91 -1.39
C LEU A 109 8.04 13.54 -1.03
N TYR A 110 7.18 14.54 -0.98
CA TYR A 110 5.74 14.33 -0.94
C TYR A 110 5.22 13.68 -2.23
N LYS A 111 4.07 13.01 -2.17
CA LYS A 111 3.52 12.29 -3.33
C LYS A 111 3.30 13.19 -4.54
N THR A 112 2.80 14.41 -4.34
CA THR A 112 2.62 15.39 -5.43
C THR A 112 3.95 15.83 -6.02
N GLN A 113 4.99 15.98 -5.19
CA GLN A 113 6.34 16.31 -5.65
C GLN A 113 6.95 15.16 -6.48
N VAL A 114 6.68 13.90 -6.13
CA VAL A 114 7.12 12.76 -6.95
C VAL A 114 6.55 12.84 -8.35
N TYR A 115 5.28 13.22 -8.51
CA TYR A 115 4.68 13.43 -9.82
C TYR A 115 5.31 14.60 -10.59
N GLN A 116 5.61 15.72 -9.93
CA GLN A 116 6.29 16.86 -10.54
C GLN A 116 7.70 16.48 -11.02
N VAL A 117 8.46 15.75 -10.22
CA VAL A 117 9.79 15.25 -10.61
C VAL A 117 9.67 14.27 -11.77
N ALA A 118 8.69 13.37 -11.77
CA ALA A 118 8.46 12.44 -12.88
C ALA A 118 8.16 13.18 -14.20
N GLN A 119 7.34 14.22 -14.16
CA GLN A 119 7.07 15.08 -15.32
C GLN A 119 8.34 15.79 -15.81
N HIS A 120 9.12 16.37 -14.89
CA HIS A 120 10.37 17.05 -15.21
C HIS A 120 11.39 16.12 -15.88
N LEU A 121 11.46 14.88 -15.42
CA LEU A 121 12.36 13.86 -15.96
C LEU A 121 11.85 13.20 -17.26
N GLY A 122 10.67 13.58 -17.74
CA GLY A 122 10.10 13.05 -18.99
C GLY A 122 9.60 11.61 -18.86
N VAL A 123 9.16 11.19 -17.67
CA VAL A 123 8.49 9.89 -17.51
C VAL A 123 7.23 9.86 -18.38
N PRO A 124 6.96 8.76 -19.10
CA PRO A 124 5.79 8.68 -19.98
C PRO A 124 4.48 9.00 -19.25
N GLU A 125 3.63 9.80 -19.91
CA GLU A 125 2.38 10.29 -19.33
C GLU A 125 1.43 9.16 -18.88
N GLU A 126 1.43 8.04 -19.60
CA GLU A 126 0.68 6.84 -19.26
C GLU A 126 1.06 6.25 -17.89
N ILE A 127 2.33 6.42 -17.46
CA ILE A 127 2.82 6.01 -16.14
C ILE A 127 2.40 7.04 -15.10
N ILE A 128 2.57 8.33 -15.38
CA ILE A 128 2.25 9.43 -14.47
C ILE A 128 0.75 9.44 -14.12
N ARG A 129 -0.12 9.19 -15.11
CA ARG A 129 -1.59 9.18 -14.92
C ARG A 129 -2.12 7.91 -14.28
N ARG A 130 -1.29 6.89 -14.11
CA ARG A 130 -1.76 5.64 -13.50
C ARG A 130 -2.11 5.84 -12.04
N THR A 131 -3.33 5.46 -11.66
CA THR A 131 -3.75 5.49 -10.26
C THR A 131 -2.85 4.58 -9.42
N PRO A 132 -2.28 5.07 -8.31
CA PRO A 132 -1.48 4.24 -7.41
C PRO A 132 -2.34 3.15 -6.78
N THR A 133 -2.04 1.91 -7.11
CA THR A 133 -2.69 0.72 -6.57
C THR A 133 -1.74 -0.04 -5.67
N THR A 134 -2.30 -0.87 -4.78
CA THR A 134 -1.53 -1.85 -4.03
C THR A 134 -1.69 -3.24 -4.64
N ASP A 135 -0.65 -4.05 -4.64
CA ASP A 135 -0.70 -5.46 -5.03
C ASP A 135 -0.79 -6.39 -3.81
N THR A 136 -1.14 -5.84 -2.65
CA THR A 136 -1.24 -6.58 -1.40
C THR A 136 -2.22 -7.73 -1.52
N TYR A 137 -3.37 -7.46 -2.13
CA TYR A 137 -4.42 -8.45 -2.39
C TYR A 137 -4.64 -8.66 -3.89
N SER A 138 -5.42 -9.68 -4.26
CA SER A 138 -5.67 -10.04 -5.65
C SER A 138 -6.73 -9.18 -6.34
N ALA A 139 -7.63 -8.54 -5.60
CA ALA A 139 -8.55 -7.54 -6.14
C ALA A 139 -7.86 -6.16 -6.18
N GLU A 140 -8.17 -5.39 -7.20
CA GLU A 140 -7.66 -4.02 -7.31
C GLU A 140 -8.13 -3.16 -6.13
N GLN A 141 -7.19 -2.42 -5.59
CA GLN A 141 -7.40 -1.49 -4.50
C GLN A 141 -6.41 -0.35 -4.60
N THR A 142 -6.87 0.89 -4.50
CA THR A 142 -5.98 2.04 -4.50
C THR A 142 -5.23 2.15 -3.17
N GLN A 143 -4.06 2.80 -3.18
CA GLN A 143 -3.33 3.09 -1.94
C GLN A 143 -4.15 3.97 -0.98
N GLN A 144 -4.95 4.88 -1.53
CA GLN A 144 -5.86 5.73 -0.74
C GLN A 144 -6.94 4.90 -0.05
N GLU A 145 -7.59 3.97 -0.74
CA GLU A 145 -8.59 3.08 -0.13
C GLU A 145 -7.99 2.10 0.89
N PHE A 146 -6.76 1.64 0.62
CA PHE A 146 -6.12 0.63 1.42
C PHE A 146 -5.55 1.18 2.73
N PHE A 147 -4.88 2.32 2.68
CA PHE A 147 -4.09 2.81 3.81
C PHE A 147 -4.39 4.27 4.16
N TYR A 148 -4.22 5.19 3.23
CA TYR A 148 -4.19 6.62 3.52
C TYR A 148 -5.56 7.23 3.80
N GLN A 149 -6.61 6.76 3.15
CA GLN A 149 -8.01 7.19 3.27
C GLN A 149 -8.25 8.69 2.97
N LEU A 150 -7.27 9.36 2.41
CA LEU A 150 -7.29 10.75 1.98
C LEU A 150 -6.66 10.90 0.59
N PRO A 151 -7.14 11.86 -0.23
CA PRO A 151 -6.44 12.24 -1.46
C PRO A 151 -5.03 12.75 -1.15
N PHE A 152 -4.07 12.40 -2.02
CA PHE A 152 -2.65 12.71 -1.78
C PHE A 152 -2.36 14.21 -1.69
N ASP A 153 -3.02 15.03 -2.49
CA ASP A 153 -2.89 16.50 -2.45
C ASP A 153 -3.27 17.09 -1.08
N LYS A 154 -4.36 16.60 -0.50
CA LYS A 154 -4.80 16.99 0.84
C LYS A 154 -3.86 16.46 1.93
N MET A 155 -3.42 15.22 1.79
CA MET A 155 -2.52 14.59 2.74
C MET A 155 -1.16 15.29 2.77
N ASP A 156 -0.61 15.65 1.61
CA ASP A 156 0.64 16.42 1.51
C ASP A 156 0.54 17.75 2.26
N LEU A 157 -0.57 18.48 2.07
CA LEU A 157 -0.80 19.77 2.74
C LEU A 157 -0.97 19.61 4.26
N LEU A 158 -1.75 18.63 4.71
CA LEU A 158 -1.95 18.36 6.13
C LEU A 158 -0.64 17.94 6.81
N TRP A 159 0.14 17.08 6.16
CA TRP A 159 1.42 16.65 6.72
C TRP A 159 2.44 17.78 6.76
N TYR A 160 2.50 18.60 5.71
CA TYR A 160 3.31 19.81 5.68
C TYR A 160 2.94 20.80 6.79
N ALA A 161 1.63 21.03 7.00
CA ALA A 161 1.13 21.90 8.05
C ALA A 161 1.52 21.37 9.45
N PHE A 162 1.35 20.07 9.67
CA PHE A 162 1.74 19.41 10.92
C PHE A 162 3.24 19.56 11.20
N GLU A 163 4.10 19.31 10.22
CA GLU A 163 5.57 19.43 10.37
C GLU A 163 6.04 20.87 10.67
N ASN A 164 5.31 21.84 10.15
CA ASN A 164 5.68 23.26 10.30
C ASN A 164 4.87 23.97 11.39
N ASN A 165 4.10 23.25 12.21
CA ASN A 165 3.27 23.78 13.29
C ASN A 165 2.29 24.86 12.83
N TYR A 166 1.69 24.70 11.64
CA TYR A 166 0.57 25.52 11.22
C TYR A 166 -0.72 25.01 11.87
N ASP A 167 -1.60 25.93 12.25
CA ASP A 167 -2.96 25.59 12.67
C ASP A 167 -3.75 24.99 11.49
N ILE A 168 -4.40 23.84 11.71
CA ILE A 168 -5.14 23.07 10.71
C ILE A 168 -6.64 23.20 11.00
#